data_b9f7780e7c8831807a988efd23448d94
#
_entry.id   b9f7780e7c8831807a988efd23448d94
#
_cell.length_a   1.000
_cell.length_b   1.000
_cell.length_c   1.000
_cell.angle_alpha   90.00
_cell.angle_beta   90.00
_cell.angle_gamma   90.00
#
_symmetry.space_group_name_H-M   'P 1'
#
loop_
_entity.id
_entity.type
_entity.pdbx_description
1 polymer ?
#
loop_
_entity_poly.entity_id
_entity_poly.type
_entity_poly.pdbx_seq_one_letter_code
_entity_poly.pdbx_strand_id
1 'polypeptide(L)'
;YTAGQVKAADEFSGKYHYYTLNLRLKDKMVSCPVMTEEGQVFALAQKSSGADTATICYAVDADFAMEQNVSAFSFSDMTLKNIGIKKALPDTEEQALVFLFMASSQVTPEKYEELLDDFIAEYPNSADGYVRRATNRIYRSKDDASMDKVVADMDKALSVAQKKDDVYYNRAKLIYNYMLGNPEKPYKDWSYDKAVDEIRKAIAVQELPVYVQTEGDILFAKQDYAAALACYEKVNRSDIASAATFFSAAKTKELMKAPAEEVLALMDSCVVRFTEPYTEEAAPYLLERAQARMNANQARAAMLDYDAYYKAVNGKVNDVFYYYREQAALKAKQFQRALNDMEKAIELSPKDLTYRAELAVVNIRVGRNEEALKVLQDALAIDSKYAEAYRLMGIAQLQMKKKQEACQSFVKAKELGDPNVDGLIE
;
A
#
# COMPACT_ATOMS: atom_id res chain seq x y z
N TYR A 1 15.41 16.89 50.34
CA TYR A 1 14.42 17.99 50.32
C TYR A 1 15.14 19.30 50.02
N THR A 2 14.46 20.20 49.28
CA THR A 2 14.92 21.58 49.06
C THR A 2 13.83 22.50 49.56
N ALA A 3 14.15 23.40 50.47
CA ALA A 3 13.20 24.37 51.04
C ALA A 3 13.03 25.55 50.11
N GLY A 4 11.83 26.07 49.98
CA GLY A 4 11.48 27.27 49.22
C GLY A 4 10.21 27.93 49.74
N GLN A 5 9.78 28.98 49.05
CA GLN A 5 8.55 29.71 49.42
C GLN A 5 7.65 29.87 48.19
N VAL A 6 6.34 29.80 48.41
CA VAL A 6 5.33 30.18 47.41
C VAL A 6 5.38 31.71 47.24
N LYS A 7 5.65 32.17 46.02
CA LYS A 7 5.66 33.62 45.69
C LYS A 7 4.33 34.09 45.16
N ALA A 8 3.64 33.25 44.42
CA ALA A 8 2.30 33.53 43.88
C ALA A 8 1.51 32.22 43.76
N ALA A 9 0.20 32.36 43.83
CA ALA A 9 -0.77 31.32 43.55
C ALA A 9 -1.85 31.93 42.65
N ASP A 10 -1.79 31.60 41.37
CA ASP A 10 -2.72 32.10 40.37
C ASP A 10 -3.82 31.08 40.15
N GLU A 11 -5.05 31.56 39.92
CA GLU A 11 -6.17 30.66 39.62
C GLU A 11 -5.91 29.92 38.30
N PHE A 12 -6.14 28.60 38.31
CA PHE A 12 -5.95 27.74 37.16
C PHE A 12 -7.17 26.83 36.96
N SER A 13 -7.71 26.81 35.76
CA SER A 13 -8.85 25.96 35.35
C SER A 13 -10.10 26.09 36.28
N GLY A 14 -10.34 27.29 36.80
CA GLY A 14 -11.56 27.68 37.54
C GLY A 14 -11.65 27.29 39.03
N LYS A 15 -10.84 26.34 39.50
CA LYS A 15 -10.86 25.91 40.93
C LYS A 15 -9.50 25.49 41.47
N TYR A 16 -8.49 25.33 40.63
CA TYR A 16 -7.14 24.94 41.04
C TYR A 16 -6.18 26.12 41.03
N HIS A 17 -4.99 25.91 41.55
CA HIS A 17 -3.95 26.95 41.59
C HIS A 17 -2.73 26.52 40.77
N TYR A 18 -2.11 27.52 40.17
CA TYR A 18 -0.78 27.42 39.58
C TYR A 18 0.19 28.23 40.43
N TYR A 19 1.16 27.54 41.00
CA TYR A 19 2.06 28.15 41.98
C TYR A 19 3.35 28.59 41.35
N THR A 20 3.82 29.78 41.71
CA THR A 20 5.18 30.23 41.45
C THR A 20 6.00 30.08 42.73
N LEU A 21 7.06 29.27 42.66
CA LEU A 21 7.87 28.93 43.81
C LEU A 21 9.28 29.52 43.67
N ASN A 22 9.83 30.01 44.80
CA ASN A 22 11.23 30.42 44.90
C ASN A 22 12.13 29.21 45.10
N LEU A 23 12.27 28.40 44.10
CA LEU A 23 13.03 27.14 44.08
C LEU A 23 13.75 26.96 42.75
N ARG A 24 14.99 26.48 42.81
CA ARG A 24 15.69 26.00 41.61
C ARG A 24 15.34 24.54 41.36
N LEU A 25 14.67 24.29 40.26
CA LEU A 25 14.34 22.94 39.85
C LEU A 25 15.47 22.32 39.03
N LYS A 26 15.91 21.12 39.40
CA LYS A 26 16.78 20.27 38.57
C LYS A 26 15.91 19.37 37.72
N ASP A 27 16.39 18.88 36.58
CA ASP A 27 15.61 18.02 35.68
C ASP A 27 15.02 16.79 36.37
N LYS A 28 15.74 16.23 37.36
CA LYS A 28 15.26 15.10 38.17
C LYS A 28 14.17 15.45 39.19
N MET A 29 13.80 16.70 39.33
CA MET A 29 12.79 17.18 40.29
C MET A 29 11.48 17.55 39.60
N VAL A 30 11.36 17.39 38.29
CA VAL A 30 10.11 17.58 37.56
C VAL A 30 9.12 16.49 38.02
N SER A 31 7.87 16.87 38.22
CA SER A 31 6.80 16.06 38.79
C SER A 31 7.00 15.59 40.25
N CYS A 32 8.06 16.05 40.92
CA CYS A 32 8.19 15.81 42.37
C CYS A 32 7.09 16.52 43.14
N PRO A 33 6.60 15.94 44.26
CA PRO A 33 5.66 16.62 45.12
C PRO A 33 6.25 17.82 45.79
N VAL A 34 5.46 18.90 45.85
CA VAL A 34 5.72 20.09 46.67
C VAL A 34 4.86 19.98 47.92
N MET A 35 5.51 20.05 49.08
CA MET A 35 4.86 19.78 50.38
C MET A 35 4.93 21.00 51.27
N THR A 36 3.93 21.13 52.15
CA THR A 36 3.99 22.08 53.26
C THR A 36 5.04 21.64 54.31
N GLU A 37 5.30 22.49 55.31
CA GLU A 37 6.18 22.14 56.46
C GLU A 37 5.65 20.95 57.25
N GLU A 38 4.34 20.78 57.27
CA GLU A 38 3.65 19.66 57.92
C GLU A 38 3.65 18.37 57.11
N GLY A 39 4.25 18.39 55.85
CA GLY A 39 4.37 17.22 55.00
C GLY A 39 3.16 16.93 54.11
N GLN A 40 2.22 17.86 54.01
CA GLN A 40 1.05 17.71 53.10
C GLN A 40 1.46 18.09 51.66
N VAL A 41 1.21 17.24 50.68
CA VAL A 41 1.42 17.51 49.27
C VAL A 41 0.32 18.44 48.77
N PHE A 42 0.67 19.60 48.25
CA PHE A 42 -0.29 20.56 47.70
C PHE A 42 -0.07 20.86 46.21
N ALA A 43 1.10 20.53 45.66
CA ALA A 43 1.37 20.76 44.25
C ALA A 43 2.38 19.76 43.69
N LEU A 44 2.49 19.70 42.36
CA LEU A 44 3.50 18.94 41.61
C LEU A 44 4.38 19.93 40.83
N ALA A 45 5.69 19.79 40.96
CA ALA A 45 6.67 20.65 40.31
C ALA A 45 6.66 20.44 38.80
N GLN A 46 6.66 21.54 38.02
CA GLN A 46 6.64 21.52 36.57
C GLN A 46 7.96 21.99 35.95
N LYS A 47 8.28 21.43 34.78
CA LYS A 47 9.41 21.89 33.98
C LYS A 47 9.12 23.28 33.44
N SER A 48 10.01 24.24 33.73
CA SER A 48 9.89 25.58 33.15
C SER A 48 10.30 25.59 31.69
N SER A 49 9.57 26.33 30.86
CA SER A 49 9.82 26.50 29.44
C SER A 49 10.62 27.74 29.06
N GLY A 50 11.07 28.53 30.02
CA GLY A 50 11.71 29.84 29.79
C GLY A 50 13.18 29.93 30.25
N ALA A 51 13.90 30.95 29.73
CA ALA A 51 15.30 31.21 30.03
C ALA A 51 15.56 31.71 31.46
N ASP A 52 14.53 32.08 32.24
CA ASP A 52 14.61 32.73 33.54
C ASP A 52 14.56 31.79 34.76
N THR A 53 15.09 30.60 34.64
CA THR A 53 14.85 29.48 35.57
C THR A 53 15.89 29.30 36.67
N ALA A 54 16.77 30.27 36.88
CA ALA A 54 17.84 30.13 37.90
C ALA A 54 17.31 30.11 39.34
N THR A 55 16.14 30.72 39.62
CA THR A 55 15.62 30.92 41.01
C THR A 55 14.11 30.71 41.14
N ILE A 56 13.38 30.48 40.06
CA ILE A 56 11.92 30.36 40.09
C ILE A 56 11.54 29.04 39.39
N CYS A 57 10.64 28.29 39.98
CA CYS A 57 9.96 27.15 39.31
C CYS A 57 8.45 27.28 39.49
N TYR A 58 7.76 26.51 38.69
CA TYR A 58 6.30 26.45 38.73
C TYR A 58 5.82 25.11 39.24
N ALA A 59 4.61 25.09 39.81
CA ALA A 59 3.97 23.86 40.23
C ALA A 59 2.47 23.96 39.99
N VAL A 60 1.86 22.86 39.60
CA VAL A 60 0.41 22.74 39.43
C VAL A 60 -0.20 22.13 40.69
N ASP A 61 -1.41 22.56 41.03
CA ASP A 61 -2.20 22.03 42.14
C ASP A 61 -2.26 20.49 42.09
N ALA A 62 -2.02 19.85 43.24
CA ALA A 62 -2.05 18.39 43.34
C ALA A 62 -3.42 17.83 43.07
N ASP A 63 -4.50 18.50 43.49
CA ASP A 63 -5.87 18.09 43.24
C ASP A 63 -6.20 18.09 41.73
N PHE A 64 -5.67 19.03 40.95
CA PHE A 64 -5.78 19.03 39.51
C PHE A 64 -5.22 17.74 38.91
N ALA A 65 -4.06 17.27 39.37
CA ALA A 65 -3.46 16.05 38.89
C ALA A 65 -4.24 14.80 39.34
N MET A 66 -4.75 14.80 40.56
CA MET A 66 -5.53 13.69 41.14
C MET A 66 -6.91 13.53 40.50
N GLU A 67 -7.54 14.63 40.08
CA GLU A 67 -8.84 14.60 39.43
C GLU A 67 -8.78 14.34 37.91
N GLN A 68 -7.59 14.24 37.31
CA GLN A 68 -7.46 13.91 35.91
C GLN A 68 -7.92 12.45 35.65
N ASN A 69 -8.92 12.31 34.83
CA ASN A 69 -9.35 10.99 34.36
C ASN A 69 -8.57 10.63 33.08
N VAL A 70 -7.46 9.94 33.27
CA VAL A 70 -6.58 9.53 32.17
C VAL A 70 -6.91 8.11 31.76
N SER A 71 -7.50 7.95 30.58
CA SER A 71 -7.65 6.64 29.97
C SER A 71 -6.28 6.04 29.60
N ALA A 72 -6.06 4.77 29.88
CA ALA A 72 -4.88 4.03 29.44
C ALA A 72 -4.64 4.15 27.92
N PHE A 73 -5.68 4.41 27.15
CA PHE A 73 -5.65 4.50 25.69
C PHE A 73 -5.52 5.95 25.14
N SER A 74 -5.36 6.96 25.99
CA SER A 74 -5.21 8.35 25.55
C SER A 74 -3.79 8.65 25.04
N PHE A 75 -3.52 8.35 23.76
CA PHE A 75 -2.23 8.67 23.11
C PHE A 75 -2.15 10.11 22.58
N SER A 76 -3.30 10.73 22.30
CA SER A 76 -3.38 12.07 21.68
C SER A 76 -3.55 13.20 22.68
N ASP A 77 -3.66 12.92 23.98
CA ASP A 77 -3.80 13.95 24.99
C ASP A 77 -2.53 14.79 25.10
N MET A 78 -2.62 16.06 24.71
CA MET A 78 -1.51 17.00 24.72
C MET A 78 -0.98 17.26 26.10
N THR A 79 -1.84 17.22 27.12
CA THR A 79 -1.46 17.38 28.53
C THR A 79 -0.51 16.27 28.96
N LEU A 80 -0.83 15.02 28.60
CA LEU A 80 0.00 13.87 28.92
C LEU A 80 1.31 13.81 28.15
N LYS A 81 1.33 14.27 26.90
CA LYS A 81 2.57 14.35 26.10
C LYS A 81 3.63 15.23 26.74
N ASN A 82 3.21 16.29 27.43
CA ASN A 82 4.12 17.29 28.00
C ASN A 82 4.60 16.97 29.42
N ILE A 83 3.97 16.02 30.12
CA ILE A 83 4.30 15.69 31.51
C ILE A 83 5.61 14.91 31.64
N GLY A 84 6.08 14.21 30.56
CA GLY A 84 7.32 13.43 30.58
C GLY A 84 7.30 12.20 31.49
N ILE A 85 6.16 11.87 32.07
CA ILE A 85 5.94 10.65 32.88
C ILE A 85 5.73 9.49 31.94
N LYS A 86 6.50 8.42 32.15
CA LYS A 86 6.33 7.18 31.41
C LYS A 86 4.98 6.57 31.79
N LYS A 87 4.13 6.32 30.79
CA LYS A 87 2.84 5.71 31.02
C LYS A 87 3.01 4.22 31.35
N ALA A 88 2.43 3.77 32.45
CA ALA A 88 2.40 2.35 32.78
C ALA A 88 1.58 1.55 31.76
N LEU A 89 1.92 0.28 31.59
CA LEU A 89 1.06 -0.64 30.87
C LEU A 89 -0.22 -0.90 31.65
N PRO A 90 -1.33 -1.25 30.97
CA PRO A 90 -2.52 -1.77 31.63
C PRO A 90 -2.25 -3.03 32.49
N ASP A 91 -3.05 -3.24 33.51
CA ASP A 91 -2.80 -4.26 34.56
C ASP A 91 -2.91 -5.72 34.08
N THR A 92 -3.49 -5.98 32.93
CA THR A 92 -3.62 -7.33 32.38
C THR A 92 -2.90 -7.46 31.04
N GLU A 93 -2.36 -8.65 30.74
CA GLU A 93 -1.69 -8.94 29.48
C GLU A 93 -2.57 -8.62 28.28
N GLU A 94 -3.86 -9.01 28.29
CA GLU A 94 -4.79 -8.72 27.20
C GLU A 94 -4.94 -7.23 26.94
N GLN A 95 -5.16 -6.44 28.00
CA GLN A 95 -5.28 -4.98 27.88
C GLN A 95 -3.98 -4.34 27.43
N ALA A 96 -2.85 -4.84 27.90
CA ALA A 96 -1.52 -4.37 27.49
C ALA A 96 -1.27 -4.67 26.00
N LEU A 97 -1.70 -5.82 25.47
CA LEU A 97 -1.63 -6.15 24.04
C LEU A 97 -2.53 -5.25 23.19
N VAL A 98 -3.74 -4.93 23.65
CA VAL A 98 -4.61 -3.96 22.96
C VAL A 98 -3.97 -2.56 22.98
N PHE A 99 -3.42 -2.15 24.12
CA PHE A 99 -2.69 -0.90 24.24
C PHE A 99 -1.51 -0.83 23.23
N LEU A 100 -0.68 -1.88 23.16
CA LEU A 100 0.43 -1.96 22.20
C LEU A 100 -0.05 -1.92 20.76
N PHE A 101 -1.17 -2.57 20.45
CA PHE A 101 -1.75 -2.51 19.10
C PHE A 101 -2.13 -1.07 18.72
N MET A 102 -2.80 -0.34 19.61
CA MET A 102 -3.16 1.07 19.38
C MET A 102 -1.91 1.96 19.31
N ALA A 103 -0.93 1.72 20.19
CA ALA A 103 0.31 2.49 20.26
C ALA A 103 1.13 2.39 18.96
N SER A 104 1.12 1.23 18.30
CA SER A 104 1.94 0.96 17.11
C SER A 104 1.76 1.98 15.97
N SER A 105 0.58 2.59 15.85
CA SER A 105 0.27 3.63 14.85
C SER A 105 0.35 5.06 15.38
N GLN A 106 0.54 5.26 16.69
CA GLN A 106 0.45 6.56 17.35
C GLN A 106 1.80 7.10 17.83
N VAL A 107 2.80 6.25 17.97
CA VAL A 107 4.13 6.62 18.47
C VAL A 107 5.21 6.30 17.42
N THR A 108 6.42 6.86 17.60
CA THR A 108 7.56 6.50 16.74
C THR A 108 7.99 5.05 16.99
N PRO A 109 8.64 4.39 16.01
CA PRO A 109 9.13 3.03 16.18
C PRO A 109 10.07 2.84 17.37
N GLU A 110 10.89 3.85 17.70
CA GLU A 110 11.79 3.84 18.87
C GLU A 110 10.99 3.85 20.17
N LYS A 111 9.98 4.71 20.24
CA LYS A 111 9.10 4.77 21.42
C LYS A 111 8.25 3.51 21.56
N TYR A 112 7.84 2.95 20.44
CA TYR A 112 7.13 1.67 20.43
C TYR A 112 8.03 0.53 20.94
N GLU A 113 9.32 0.53 20.59
CA GLU A 113 10.27 -0.46 21.11
C GLU A 113 10.41 -0.36 22.64
N GLU A 114 10.48 0.84 23.21
CA GLU A 114 10.50 1.03 24.67
C GLU A 114 9.26 0.43 25.35
N LEU A 115 8.07 0.61 24.75
CA LEU A 115 6.83 0.02 25.26
C LEU A 115 6.84 -1.51 25.16
N LEU A 116 7.42 -2.06 24.11
CA LEU A 116 7.59 -3.50 23.94
C LEU A 116 8.61 -4.08 24.94
N ASP A 117 9.68 -3.33 25.24
CA ASP A 117 10.66 -3.73 26.27
C ASP A 117 10.02 -3.78 27.65
N ASP A 118 9.16 -2.81 27.98
CA ASP A 118 8.38 -2.81 29.22
C ASP A 118 7.42 -4.00 29.29
N PHE A 119 6.69 -4.23 28.19
CA PHE A 119 5.77 -5.36 28.10
C PHE A 119 6.48 -6.70 28.31
N ILE A 120 7.63 -6.89 27.66
CA ILE A 120 8.43 -8.12 27.79
C ILE A 120 8.99 -8.26 29.22
N ALA A 121 9.34 -7.16 29.88
CA ALA A 121 9.79 -7.20 31.27
C ALA A 121 8.68 -7.62 32.23
N GLU A 122 7.45 -7.21 31.99
CA GLU A 122 6.29 -7.53 32.81
C GLU A 122 5.69 -8.92 32.47
N TYR A 123 5.68 -9.27 31.16
CA TYR A 123 5.14 -10.52 30.64
C TYR A 123 6.20 -11.35 29.89
N PRO A 124 7.25 -11.85 30.54
CA PRO A 124 8.40 -12.49 29.88
C PRO A 124 8.07 -13.82 29.18
N ASN A 125 6.91 -14.41 29.48
CA ASN A 125 6.40 -15.63 28.88
C ASN A 125 5.37 -15.39 27.76
N SER A 126 5.06 -14.13 27.45
CA SER A 126 4.22 -13.78 26.32
C SER A 126 5.00 -13.78 25.02
N ALA A 127 4.65 -14.66 24.10
CA ALA A 127 5.28 -14.71 22.77
C ALA A 127 5.03 -13.44 21.94
N ASP A 128 3.85 -12.82 22.13
CA ASP A 128 3.42 -11.64 21.40
C ASP A 128 4.38 -10.45 21.53
N GLY A 129 4.91 -10.22 22.73
CA GLY A 129 5.88 -9.15 22.97
C GLY A 129 7.12 -9.27 22.08
N TYR A 130 7.68 -10.46 22.03
CA TYR A 130 8.86 -10.75 21.20
C TYR A 130 8.56 -10.68 19.71
N VAL A 131 7.43 -11.25 19.25
CA VAL A 131 7.00 -11.20 17.85
C VAL A 131 6.81 -9.74 17.39
N ARG A 132 6.13 -8.92 18.19
CA ARG A 132 5.92 -7.49 17.89
C ARG A 132 7.24 -6.72 17.86
N ARG A 133 8.17 -7.02 18.80
CA ARG A 133 9.48 -6.36 18.83
C ARG A 133 10.34 -6.75 17.63
N ALA A 134 10.36 -8.02 17.24
CA ALA A 134 11.01 -8.48 16.01
C ALA A 134 10.45 -7.76 14.77
N THR A 135 9.12 -7.66 14.68
CA THR A 135 8.44 -6.96 13.58
C THR A 135 8.77 -5.47 13.56
N ASN A 136 8.84 -4.82 14.72
CA ASN A 136 9.21 -3.40 14.80
C ASN A 136 10.69 -3.15 14.43
N ARG A 137 11.57 -4.09 14.75
CA ARG A 137 13.01 -3.99 14.50
C ARG A 137 13.38 -4.21 13.04
N ILE A 138 12.75 -5.16 12.35
CA ILE A 138 13.18 -5.58 11.01
C ILE A 138 13.24 -4.44 10.01
N TYR A 139 12.27 -3.54 10.02
CA TYR A 139 12.21 -2.39 9.10
C TYR A 139 13.27 -1.32 9.36
N ARG A 140 13.95 -1.37 10.52
CA ARG A 140 15.03 -0.45 10.92
C ARG A 140 16.39 -1.12 10.91
N SER A 141 16.42 -2.44 10.72
CA SER A 141 17.67 -3.21 10.71
C SER A 141 18.47 -2.92 9.44
N LYS A 142 19.71 -2.46 9.60
CA LYS A 142 20.60 -2.06 8.51
C LYS A 142 21.80 -2.99 8.33
N ASP A 143 22.08 -3.85 9.31
CA ASP A 143 23.22 -4.73 9.36
C ASP A 143 22.86 -6.07 10.02
N ASP A 144 23.78 -7.02 9.94
CA ASP A 144 23.60 -8.37 10.47
C ASP A 144 23.41 -8.36 11.99
N ALA A 145 24.07 -7.47 12.72
CA ALA A 145 23.97 -7.41 14.17
C ALA A 145 22.57 -6.95 14.63
N SER A 146 21.93 -6.06 13.88
CA SER A 146 20.55 -5.66 14.14
C SER A 146 19.55 -6.76 13.71
N MET A 147 19.83 -7.48 12.62
CA MET A 147 19.05 -8.65 12.21
C MET A 147 19.16 -9.82 13.18
N ASP A 148 20.34 -10.04 13.79
CA ASP A 148 20.51 -11.05 14.83
C ASP A 148 19.57 -10.84 16.02
N LYS A 149 19.27 -9.58 16.39
CA LYS A 149 18.28 -9.26 17.43
C LYS A 149 16.85 -9.62 17.02
N VAL A 150 16.51 -9.46 15.74
CA VAL A 150 15.20 -9.87 15.18
C VAL A 150 15.04 -11.39 15.31
N VAL A 151 16.08 -12.14 14.91
CA VAL A 151 16.07 -13.61 15.02
C VAL A 151 16.00 -14.07 16.47
N ALA A 152 16.79 -13.46 17.36
CA ALA A 152 16.79 -13.78 18.78
C ALA A 152 15.40 -13.58 19.43
N ASP A 153 14.69 -12.50 19.06
CA ASP A 153 13.33 -12.28 19.52
C ASP A 153 12.38 -13.38 19.01
N MET A 154 12.45 -13.77 17.74
CA MET A 154 11.62 -14.84 17.19
C MET A 154 11.95 -16.21 17.82
N ASP A 155 13.21 -16.51 18.09
CA ASP A 155 13.62 -17.75 18.78
C ASP A 155 13.11 -17.75 20.24
N LYS A 156 13.16 -16.60 20.90
CA LYS A 156 12.61 -16.45 22.24
C LYS A 156 11.09 -16.62 22.23
N ALA A 157 10.39 -16.02 21.28
CA ALA A 157 8.94 -16.22 21.10
C ALA A 157 8.60 -17.71 20.94
N LEU A 158 9.32 -18.44 20.08
CA LEU A 158 9.14 -19.90 19.91
C LEU A 158 9.39 -20.70 21.19
N SER A 159 10.34 -20.26 22.03
CA SER A 159 10.67 -20.95 23.27
C SER A 159 9.61 -20.82 24.35
N VAL A 160 8.86 -19.69 24.37
CA VAL A 160 7.85 -19.38 25.39
C VAL A 160 6.42 -19.65 24.92
N ALA A 161 6.18 -19.73 23.62
CA ALA A 161 4.85 -19.95 23.06
C ALA A 161 4.26 -21.30 23.49
N GLN A 162 3.07 -21.29 24.06
CA GLN A 162 2.30 -22.50 24.36
C GLN A 162 1.84 -23.18 23.05
N LYS A 163 1.35 -22.38 22.10
CA LYS A 163 0.95 -22.77 20.76
C LYS A 163 1.85 -22.05 19.77
N LYS A 164 2.53 -22.78 18.90
CA LYS A 164 3.64 -22.26 18.10
C LYS A 164 3.25 -21.82 16.68
N ASP A 165 2.04 -22.12 16.25
CA ASP A 165 1.56 -21.84 14.89
C ASP A 165 1.66 -20.36 14.52
N ASP A 166 1.17 -19.47 15.41
CA ASP A 166 1.21 -18.03 15.16
C ASP A 166 2.65 -17.49 15.11
N VAL A 167 3.55 -18.02 15.93
CA VAL A 167 4.97 -17.61 15.91
C VAL A 167 5.64 -18.07 14.62
N TYR A 168 5.40 -19.31 14.16
CA TYR A 168 5.89 -19.78 12.87
C TYR A 168 5.34 -18.97 11.71
N TYR A 169 4.04 -18.64 11.74
CA TYR A 169 3.40 -17.79 10.74
C TYR A 169 4.06 -16.40 10.68
N ASN A 170 4.25 -15.74 11.82
CA ASN A 170 4.87 -14.42 11.84
C ASN A 170 6.35 -14.48 11.41
N ARG A 171 7.08 -15.55 11.77
CA ARG A 171 8.45 -15.77 11.30
C ARG A 171 8.52 -15.95 9.80
N ALA A 172 7.62 -16.74 9.22
CA ALA A 172 7.52 -16.90 7.77
C ALA A 172 7.26 -15.55 7.07
N LYS A 173 6.33 -14.74 7.59
CA LYS A 173 6.05 -13.39 7.07
C LYS A 173 7.23 -12.45 7.16
N LEU A 174 7.98 -12.47 8.26
CA LEU A 174 9.19 -11.65 8.41
C LEU A 174 10.23 -12.01 7.35
N ILE A 175 10.51 -13.30 7.17
CA ILE A 175 11.45 -13.78 6.14
C ILE A 175 10.96 -13.38 4.75
N TYR A 176 9.70 -13.65 4.44
CA TYR A 176 9.07 -13.33 3.15
C TYR A 176 9.17 -11.84 2.81
N ASN A 177 8.74 -10.97 3.75
CA ASN A 177 8.76 -9.53 3.53
C ASN A 177 10.19 -8.98 3.40
N TYR A 178 11.13 -9.54 4.17
CA TYR A 178 12.54 -9.18 4.05
C TYR A 178 13.08 -9.53 2.65
N MET A 179 12.79 -10.73 2.16
CA MET A 179 13.22 -11.19 0.83
C MET A 179 12.61 -10.37 -0.30
N LEU A 180 11.34 -9.95 -0.18
CA LEU A 180 10.72 -9.05 -1.14
C LEU A 180 11.43 -7.69 -1.25
N GLY A 181 11.84 -7.14 -0.11
CA GLY A 181 12.55 -5.86 -0.06
C GLY A 181 14.05 -5.95 -0.39
N ASN A 182 14.65 -7.14 -0.28
CA ASN A 182 16.10 -7.36 -0.42
C ASN A 182 16.43 -8.61 -1.26
N PRO A 183 15.95 -8.71 -2.52
CA PRO A 183 16.08 -9.92 -3.31
C PRO A 183 17.54 -10.31 -3.59
N GLU A 184 18.43 -9.31 -3.74
CA GLU A 184 19.84 -9.51 -4.06
C GLU A 184 20.73 -9.64 -2.81
N LYS A 185 20.18 -9.38 -1.63
CA LYS A 185 20.96 -9.40 -0.37
C LYS A 185 20.21 -10.14 0.74
N PRO A 186 20.15 -11.49 0.66
CA PRO A 186 19.53 -12.28 1.71
C PRO A 186 20.33 -12.16 3.01
N TYR A 187 19.63 -12.26 4.15
CA TYR A 187 20.28 -12.33 5.45
C TYR A 187 20.55 -13.81 5.79
N LYS A 188 21.81 -14.20 5.89
CA LYS A 188 22.26 -15.58 6.19
C LYS A 188 21.56 -16.62 5.30
N ASP A 189 20.80 -17.54 5.91
CA ASP A 189 20.04 -18.61 5.24
C ASP A 189 18.61 -18.20 4.86
N TRP A 190 18.24 -16.93 5.04
CA TRP A 190 16.89 -16.47 4.70
C TRP A 190 16.66 -16.52 3.20
N SER A 191 15.58 -17.17 2.83
CA SER A 191 15.16 -17.42 1.46
C SER A 191 13.66 -17.64 1.42
N TYR A 192 13.09 -17.66 0.23
CA TYR A 192 11.69 -18.07 0.07
C TYR A 192 11.48 -19.51 0.52
N ASP A 193 12.45 -20.42 0.31
CA ASP A 193 12.38 -21.80 0.80
C ASP A 193 12.29 -21.84 2.32
N LYS A 194 13.11 -21.05 3.01
CA LYS A 194 13.06 -20.92 4.47
C LYS A 194 11.71 -20.39 4.95
N ALA A 195 11.12 -19.41 4.24
CA ALA A 195 9.79 -18.90 4.56
C ALA A 195 8.71 -19.97 4.37
N VAL A 196 8.80 -20.77 3.28
CA VAL A 196 7.91 -21.93 3.05
C VAL A 196 8.02 -22.96 4.17
N ASP A 197 9.22 -23.28 4.61
CA ASP A 197 9.44 -24.23 5.72
C ASP A 197 8.79 -23.74 7.03
N GLU A 198 8.90 -22.43 7.32
CA GLU A 198 8.31 -21.88 8.54
C GLU A 198 6.76 -21.85 8.45
N ILE A 199 6.18 -21.45 7.30
CA ILE A 199 4.72 -21.43 7.16
C ILE A 199 4.12 -22.84 7.20
N ARG A 200 4.83 -23.83 6.67
CA ARG A 200 4.40 -25.24 6.75
C ARG A 200 4.42 -25.78 8.16
N LYS A 201 5.35 -25.33 9.01
CA LYS A 201 5.31 -25.64 10.44
C LYS A 201 4.07 -25.05 11.11
N ALA A 202 3.67 -23.83 10.77
CA ALA A 202 2.42 -23.23 11.27
C ALA A 202 1.21 -24.07 10.85
N ILE A 203 1.11 -24.42 9.57
CA ILE A 203 0.03 -25.25 9.00
C ILE A 203 -0.02 -26.63 9.66
N ALA A 204 1.14 -27.24 9.96
CA ALA A 204 1.20 -28.53 10.62
C ALA A 204 0.70 -28.52 12.07
N VAL A 205 0.80 -27.39 12.78
CA VAL A 205 0.24 -27.20 14.11
C VAL A 205 -1.27 -26.97 14.03
N GLN A 206 -1.69 -26.05 13.16
CA GLN A 206 -3.07 -25.77 12.87
C GLN A 206 -3.23 -25.28 11.43
N GLU A 207 -4.05 -25.95 10.63
CA GLU A 207 -4.32 -25.54 9.27
C GLU A 207 -5.38 -24.43 9.27
N LEU A 208 -4.93 -23.18 9.21
CA LEU A 208 -5.80 -22.02 9.03
C LEU A 208 -5.75 -21.52 7.58
N PRO A 209 -6.87 -21.11 6.98
CA PRO A 209 -6.88 -20.59 5.61
C PRO A 209 -5.91 -19.44 5.37
N VAL A 210 -5.70 -18.55 6.36
CA VAL A 210 -4.73 -17.44 6.27
C VAL A 210 -3.28 -17.92 6.17
N TYR A 211 -2.95 -19.06 6.79
CA TYR A 211 -1.61 -19.64 6.67
C TYR A 211 -1.41 -20.24 5.28
N VAL A 212 -2.42 -20.94 4.76
CA VAL A 212 -2.42 -21.48 3.39
C VAL A 212 -2.31 -20.35 2.36
N GLN A 213 -3.02 -19.23 2.56
CA GLN A 213 -2.87 -18.05 1.70
C GLN A 213 -1.45 -17.53 1.70
N THR A 214 -0.85 -17.38 2.90
CA THR A 214 0.53 -16.90 3.03
C THR A 214 1.53 -17.88 2.38
N GLU A 215 1.32 -19.20 2.48
CA GLU A 215 2.12 -20.18 1.73
C GLU A 215 2.01 -19.93 0.22
N GLY A 216 0.80 -19.71 -0.29
CA GLY A 216 0.56 -19.36 -1.69
C GLY A 216 1.32 -18.09 -2.12
N ASP A 217 1.29 -17.04 -1.30
CA ASP A 217 1.96 -15.77 -1.59
C ASP A 217 3.50 -15.94 -1.63
N ILE A 218 4.06 -16.73 -0.73
CA ILE A 218 5.50 -17.03 -0.70
C ILE A 218 5.88 -17.86 -1.94
N LEU A 219 5.11 -18.89 -2.27
CA LEU A 219 5.34 -19.75 -3.44
C LEU A 219 5.20 -18.96 -4.76
N PHE A 220 4.24 -18.02 -4.82
CA PHE A 220 4.10 -17.11 -5.95
C PHE A 220 5.36 -16.25 -6.13
N ALA A 221 5.86 -15.64 -5.06
CA ALA A 221 7.10 -14.86 -5.11
C ALA A 221 8.32 -15.71 -5.47
N LYS A 222 8.35 -16.97 -5.05
CA LYS A 222 9.34 -17.96 -5.46
C LYS A 222 9.20 -18.40 -6.92
N GLN A 223 8.12 -18.03 -7.62
CA GLN A 223 7.73 -18.44 -8.97
C GLN A 223 7.34 -19.92 -9.09
N ASP A 224 7.04 -20.58 -7.97
CA ASP A 224 6.42 -21.92 -7.98
C ASP A 224 4.90 -21.76 -8.14
N TYR A 225 4.51 -21.37 -9.36
CA TYR A 225 3.12 -21.01 -9.67
C TYR A 225 2.15 -22.18 -9.52
N ALA A 226 2.59 -23.42 -9.79
CA ALA A 226 1.73 -24.57 -9.64
C ALA A 226 1.34 -24.83 -8.18
N ALA A 227 2.32 -24.77 -7.27
CA ALA A 227 2.06 -24.92 -5.85
C ALA A 227 1.30 -23.73 -5.27
N ALA A 228 1.62 -22.49 -5.71
CA ALA A 228 0.89 -21.28 -5.32
C ALA A 228 -0.60 -21.35 -5.70
N LEU A 229 -0.90 -21.80 -6.93
CA LEU A 229 -2.27 -21.96 -7.41
C LEU A 229 -3.06 -22.95 -6.54
N ALA A 230 -2.45 -24.09 -6.19
CA ALA A 230 -3.10 -25.08 -5.32
C ALA A 230 -3.47 -24.48 -3.94
N CYS A 231 -2.61 -23.65 -3.37
CA CYS A 231 -2.90 -22.92 -2.14
C CYS A 231 -4.08 -21.95 -2.32
N TYR A 232 -4.05 -21.10 -3.36
CA TYR A 232 -5.13 -20.14 -3.62
C TYR A 232 -6.46 -20.84 -3.92
N GLU A 233 -6.48 -21.93 -4.66
CA GLU A 233 -7.69 -22.72 -4.90
C GLU A 233 -8.27 -23.31 -3.61
N LYS A 234 -7.41 -23.69 -2.65
CA LYS A 234 -7.84 -24.16 -1.33
C LYS A 234 -8.45 -23.01 -0.53
N VAL A 235 -7.82 -21.85 -0.52
CA VAL A 235 -8.32 -20.62 0.14
C VAL A 235 -9.65 -20.18 -0.48
N ASN A 236 -9.79 -20.23 -1.80
CA ASN A 236 -11.01 -19.85 -2.51
C ASN A 236 -12.23 -20.76 -2.18
N ARG A 237 -12.01 -21.91 -1.53
CA ARG A 237 -13.06 -22.79 -0.99
C ARG A 237 -13.31 -22.59 0.50
N SER A 238 -12.62 -21.68 1.16
CA SER A 238 -12.73 -21.40 2.59
C SER A 238 -13.62 -20.15 2.88
N ASP A 239 -13.84 -19.89 4.15
CA ASP A 239 -14.60 -18.75 4.66
C ASP A 239 -13.92 -17.40 4.47
N ILE A 240 -12.59 -17.36 4.24
CA ILE A 240 -11.84 -16.13 3.94
C ILE A 240 -11.77 -15.83 2.43
N ALA A 241 -12.47 -16.60 1.59
CA ALA A 241 -12.50 -16.38 0.15
C ALA A 241 -12.98 -14.96 -0.20
N SER A 242 -12.18 -14.21 -0.93
CA SER A 242 -12.39 -12.79 -1.25
C SER A 242 -12.03 -12.50 -2.71
N ALA A 243 -12.40 -11.32 -3.19
CA ALA A 243 -11.97 -10.87 -4.52
C ALA A 243 -10.44 -10.96 -4.68
N ALA A 244 -9.68 -10.58 -3.65
CA ALA A 244 -8.21 -10.62 -3.68
C ALA A 244 -7.67 -12.06 -3.81
N THR A 245 -8.27 -13.03 -3.13
CA THR A 245 -7.79 -14.44 -3.20
C THR A 245 -8.07 -15.08 -4.57
N PHE A 246 -9.23 -14.78 -5.18
CA PHE A 246 -9.51 -15.18 -6.56
C PHE A 246 -8.60 -14.47 -7.56
N PHE A 247 -8.30 -13.20 -7.32
CA PHE A 247 -7.37 -12.43 -8.15
C PHE A 247 -5.96 -13.03 -8.13
N SER A 248 -5.44 -13.41 -6.96
CA SER A 248 -4.15 -14.09 -6.85
C SER A 248 -4.11 -15.39 -7.67
N ALA A 249 -5.18 -16.20 -7.62
CA ALA A 249 -5.30 -17.39 -8.44
C ALA A 249 -5.35 -17.07 -9.94
N ALA A 250 -6.09 -16.03 -10.35
CA ALA A 250 -6.18 -15.60 -11.74
C ALA A 250 -4.82 -15.12 -12.28
N LYS A 251 -4.12 -14.28 -11.54
CA LYS A 251 -2.76 -13.81 -11.91
C LYS A 251 -1.76 -14.97 -11.98
N THR A 252 -1.89 -15.94 -11.09
CA THR A 252 -1.06 -17.15 -11.14
C THR A 252 -1.31 -17.95 -12.42
N LYS A 253 -2.57 -18.19 -12.78
CA LYS A 253 -2.93 -18.86 -14.06
C LYS A 253 -2.45 -18.07 -15.28
N GLU A 254 -2.53 -16.75 -15.26
CA GLU A 254 -2.02 -15.90 -16.33
C GLU A 254 -0.51 -16.09 -16.53
N LEU A 255 0.29 -16.08 -15.45
CA LEU A 255 1.74 -16.34 -15.51
C LEU A 255 2.08 -17.76 -15.95
N MET A 256 1.22 -18.75 -15.64
CA MET A 256 1.32 -20.12 -16.15
C MET A 256 0.91 -20.25 -17.61
N LYS A 257 0.47 -19.17 -18.26
CA LYS A 257 -0.06 -19.15 -19.64
C LYS A 257 -1.25 -20.11 -19.83
N ALA A 258 -2.09 -20.22 -18.81
CA ALA A 258 -3.32 -20.99 -18.88
C ALA A 258 -4.29 -20.39 -19.93
N PRO A 259 -5.27 -21.18 -20.42
CA PRO A 259 -6.30 -20.67 -21.33
C PRO A 259 -6.99 -19.42 -20.79
N ALA A 260 -7.26 -18.45 -21.67
CA ALA A 260 -7.84 -17.15 -21.29
C ALA A 260 -9.20 -17.31 -20.58
N GLU A 261 -9.97 -18.33 -20.94
CA GLU A 261 -11.27 -18.63 -20.32
C GLU A 261 -11.13 -19.06 -18.85
N GLU A 262 -10.04 -19.73 -18.48
CA GLU A 262 -9.80 -20.14 -17.08
C GLU A 262 -9.42 -18.94 -16.23
N VAL A 263 -8.61 -18.03 -16.76
CA VAL A 263 -8.27 -16.75 -16.11
C VAL A 263 -9.54 -15.91 -15.95
N LEU A 264 -10.35 -15.81 -17.01
CA LEU A 264 -11.59 -15.04 -16.98
C LEU A 264 -12.59 -15.58 -15.95
N ALA A 265 -12.74 -16.89 -15.80
CA ALA A 265 -13.63 -17.49 -14.80
C ALA A 265 -13.27 -17.07 -13.36
N LEU A 266 -11.96 -16.96 -13.06
CA LEU A 266 -11.49 -16.45 -11.77
C LEU A 266 -11.72 -14.94 -11.62
N MET A 267 -11.53 -14.15 -12.69
CA MET A 267 -11.84 -12.72 -12.68
C MET A 267 -13.34 -12.45 -12.53
N ASP A 268 -14.21 -13.28 -13.11
CA ASP A 268 -15.66 -13.20 -12.84
C ASP A 268 -15.97 -13.49 -11.38
N SER A 269 -15.25 -14.46 -10.75
CA SER A 269 -15.36 -14.75 -9.33
C SER A 269 -14.87 -13.59 -8.42
N CYS A 270 -13.96 -12.74 -8.91
CA CYS A 270 -13.59 -11.51 -8.22
C CYS A 270 -14.75 -10.50 -8.22
N VAL A 271 -15.25 -10.19 -9.42
CA VAL A 271 -16.19 -9.07 -9.60
C VAL A 271 -17.57 -9.38 -9.03
N VAL A 272 -18.02 -10.64 -9.05
CA VAL A 272 -19.32 -11.05 -8.49
C VAL A 272 -19.44 -10.77 -6.97
N ARG A 273 -18.32 -10.52 -6.29
CA ARG A 273 -18.30 -10.18 -4.86
C ARG A 273 -18.66 -8.73 -4.56
N PHE A 274 -18.76 -7.92 -5.60
CA PHE A 274 -19.19 -6.52 -5.49
C PHE A 274 -20.59 -6.35 -6.06
N THR A 275 -21.35 -5.42 -5.50
CA THR A 275 -22.70 -5.08 -5.96
C THR A 275 -22.70 -3.80 -6.80
N GLU A 276 -23.56 -3.73 -7.80
CA GLU A 276 -23.79 -2.48 -8.52
C GLU A 276 -24.67 -1.49 -7.71
N PRO A 277 -24.42 -0.18 -7.79
CA PRO A 277 -23.33 0.46 -8.55
C PRO A 277 -21.96 0.21 -7.90
N TYR A 278 -20.98 -0.16 -8.72
CA TYR A 278 -19.63 -0.45 -8.25
C TYR A 278 -18.94 0.79 -7.65
N THR A 279 -18.19 0.57 -6.57
CA THR A 279 -17.34 1.56 -5.90
C THR A 279 -15.88 1.46 -6.37
N GLU A 280 -15.02 2.38 -5.91
CA GLU A 280 -13.58 2.36 -6.18
C GLU A 280 -12.91 1.04 -5.76
N GLU A 281 -13.45 0.32 -4.78
CA GLU A 281 -12.93 -0.98 -4.37
C GLU A 281 -13.03 -2.06 -5.46
N ALA A 282 -14.07 -2.01 -6.30
CA ALA A 282 -14.24 -2.95 -7.41
C ALA A 282 -13.38 -2.57 -8.63
N ALA A 283 -12.94 -1.31 -8.71
CA ALA A 283 -12.30 -0.76 -9.90
C ALA A 283 -11.09 -1.59 -10.40
N PRO A 284 -10.11 -2.00 -9.57
CA PRO A 284 -8.98 -2.80 -10.06
C PRO A 284 -9.43 -4.11 -10.73
N TYR A 285 -10.42 -4.79 -10.12
CA TYR A 285 -10.91 -6.07 -10.63
C TYR A 285 -11.71 -5.94 -11.93
N LEU A 286 -12.45 -4.82 -12.10
CA LEU A 286 -13.16 -4.50 -13.34
C LEU A 286 -12.17 -4.28 -14.49
N LEU A 287 -11.09 -3.55 -14.25
CA LEU A 287 -10.07 -3.29 -15.25
C LEU A 287 -9.35 -4.57 -15.67
N GLU A 288 -8.96 -5.40 -14.72
CA GLU A 288 -8.31 -6.69 -14.98
C GLU A 288 -9.26 -7.68 -15.68
N ARG A 289 -10.55 -7.69 -15.30
CA ARG A 289 -11.55 -8.51 -16.01
C ARG A 289 -11.76 -8.04 -17.45
N ALA A 290 -11.77 -6.71 -17.69
CA ALA A 290 -11.81 -6.18 -19.04
C ALA A 290 -10.66 -6.71 -19.90
N GLN A 291 -9.45 -6.73 -19.36
CA GLN A 291 -8.27 -7.28 -20.05
C GLN A 291 -8.38 -8.79 -20.27
N ALA A 292 -8.83 -9.55 -19.27
CA ALA A 292 -9.07 -10.99 -19.42
C ALA A 292 -10.12 -11.27 -20.50
N ARG A 293 -11.20 -10.50 -20.57
CA ARG A 293 -12.21 -10.56 -21.64
C ARG A 293 -11.64 -10.24 -23.02
N MET A 294 -10.73 -9.26 -23.10
CA MET A 294 -10.02 -8.97 -24.35
C MET A 294 -9.18 -10.14 -24.81
N ASN A 295 -8.47 -10.79 -23.90
CA ASN A 295 -7.66 -11.98 -24.18
C ASN A 295 -8.53 -13.18 -24.60
N ALA A 296 -9.74 -13.30 -24.04
CA ALA A 296 -10.75 -14.31 -24.41
C ALA A 296 -11.61 -13.92 -25.63
N ASN A 297 -11.21 -12.88 -26.39
CA ASN A 297 -11.95 -12.36 -27.56
C ASN A 297 -13.40 -11.89 -27.28
N GLN A 298 -13.69 -11.52 -26.03
CA GLN A 298 -15.01 -11.01 -25.59
C GLN A 298 -15.06 -9.48 -25.54
N ALA A 299 -14.66 -8.81 -26.62
CA ALA A 299 -14.48 -7.36 -26.67
C ALA A 299 -15.73 -6.55 -26.27
N ARG A 300 -16.94 -7.02 -26.61
CA ARG A 300 -18.18 -6.34 -26.21
C ARG A 300 -18.40 -6.37 -24.70
N ALA A 301 -18.07 -7.50 -24.05
CA ALA A 301 -18.17 -7.61 -22.60
C ALA A 301 -17.06 -6.81 -21.90
N ALA A 302 -15.84 -6.75 -22.48
CA ALA A 302 -14.77 -5.91 -22.01
C ALA A 302 -15.16 -4.41 -21.96
N MET A 303 -15.90 -3.95 -22.99
CA MET A 303 -16.42 -2.57 -23.01
C MET A 303 -17.35 -2.27 -21.82
N LEU A 304 -18.18 -3.23 -21.40
CA LEU A 304 -19.04 -3.06 -20.22
C LEU A 304 -18.22 -2.91 -18.94
N ASP A 305 -17.12 -3.66 -18.81
CA ASP A 305 -16.23 -3.54 -17.65
C ASP A 305 -15.48 -2.20 -17.65
N TYR A 306 -14.99 -1.73 -18.80
CA TYR A 306 -14.39 -0.40 -18.90
C TYR A 306 -15.39 0.70 -18.54
N ASP A 307 -16.67 0.58 -18.95
CA ASP A 307 -17.72 1.54 -18.59
C ASP A 307 -18.04 1.50 -17.09
N ALA A 308 -18.06 0.30 -16.50
CA ALA A 308 -18.26 0.11 -15.07
C ALA A 308 -17.07 0.69 -14.27
N TYR A 309 -15.85 0.42 -14.71
CA TYR A 309 -14.64 1.02 -14.14
C TYR A 309 -14.69 2.55 -14.16
N TYR A 310 -14.98 3.13 -15.35
CA TYR A 310 -15.07 4.59 -15.50
C TYR A 310 -16.06 5.23 -14.53
N LYS A 311 -17.21 4.58 -14.33
CA LYS A 311 -18.22 5.03 -13.35
C LYS A 311 -17.73 4.87 -11.91
N ALA A 312 -17.11 3.73 -11.57
CA ALA A 312 -16.63 3.43 -10.23
C ALA A 312 -15.59 4.45 -9.75
N VAL A 313 -14.73 4.94 -10.66
CA VAL A 313 -13.72 5.97 -10.35
C VAL A 313 -14.19 7.41 -10.64
N ASN A 314 -15.49 7.61 -10.85
CA ASN A 314 -16.10 8.92 -11.14
C ASN A 314 -15.43 9.67 -12.32
N GLY A 315 -15.06 8.95 -13.36
CA GLY A 315 -14.39 9.49 -14.55
C GLY A 315 -12.94 9.95 -14.34
N LYS A 316 -12.34 9.70 -13.19
CA LYS A 316 -10.93 10.03 -12.91
C LYS A 316 -10.01 9.00 -13.56
N VAL A 317 -9.75 9.16 -14.84
CA VAL A 317 -8.92 8.26 -15.65
C VAL A 317 -7.86 9.04 -16.39
N ASN A 318 -6.79 8.35 -16.81
CA ASN A 318 -5.72 8.90 -17.63
C ASN A 318 -5.90 8.56 -19.12
N ASP A 319 -4.98 9.05 -19.93
CA ASP A 319 -4.91 8.79 -21.38
C ASP A 319 -4.79 7.31 -21.73
N VAL A 320 -4.02 6.55 -20.93
CA VAL A 320 -3.81 5.11 -21.14
C VAL A 320 -5.12 4.32 -20.99
N PHE A 321 -6.02 4.73 -20.11
CA PHE A 321 -7.34 4.11 -20.01
C PHE A 321 -8.13 4.23 -21.31
N TYR A 322 -8.14 5.41 -21.93
CA TYR A 322 -8.86 5.64 -23.18
C TYR A 322 -8.25 4.82 -24.33
N TYR A 323 -6.93 4.66 -24.35
CA TYR A 323 -6.24 3.80 -25.31
C TYR A 323 -6.68 2.33 -25.20
N TYR A 324 -6.69 1.75 -24.00
CA TYR A 324 -7.13 0.36 -23.83
C TYR A 324 -8.62 0.18 -24.13
N ARG A 325 -9.45 1.15 -23.77
CA ARG A 325 -10.89 1.09 -24.08
C ARG A 325 -11.16 1.23 -25.59
N GLU A 326 -10.38 2.04 -26.27
CA GLU A 326 -10.41 2.15 -27.73
C GLU A 326 -10.13 0.80 -28.40
N GLN A 327 -9.08 0.07 -27.98
CA GLN A 327 -8.76 -1.25 -28.52
C GLN A 327 -9.94 -2.24 -28.36
N ALA A 328 -10.63 -2.18 -27.22
CA ALA A 328 -11.85 -2.96 -27.03
C ALA A 328 -13.00 -2.50 -27.92
N ALA A 329 -13.18 -1.21 -28.08
CA ALA A 329 -14.20 -0.60 -28.94
C ALA A 329 -13.98 -0.97 -30.43
N LEU A 330 -12.73 -0.96 -30.89
CA LEU A 330 -12.37 -1.39 -32.26
C LEU A 330 -12.72 -2.86 -32.51
N LYS A 331 -12.31 -3.76 -31.60
CA LYS A 331 -12.62 -5.19 -31.69
C LYS A 331 -14.15 -5.44 -31.61
N ALA A 332 -14.86 -4.65 -30.81
CA ALA A 332 -16.31 -4.68 -30.68
C ALA A 332 -17.06 -4.03 -31.86
N LYS A 333 -16.33 -3.42 -32.82
CA LYS A 333 -16.86 -2.63 -33.96
C LYS A 333 -17.67 -1.40 -33.53
N GLN A 334 -17.34 -0.80 -32.36
CA GLN A 334 -17.95 0.43 -31.85
C GLN A 334 -17.09 1.64 -32.24
N PHE A 335 -16.95 1.88 -33.54
CA PHE A 335 -15.99 2.82 -34.10
C PHE A 335 -16.16 4.26 -33.60
N GLN A 336 -17.41 4.73 -33.37
CA GLN A 336 -17.58 6.09 -32.85
C GLN A 336 -17.04 6.23 -31.42
N ARG A 337 -17.16 5.18 -30.61
CA ARG A 337 -16.56 5.20 -29.25
C ARG A 337 -15.04 5.19 -29.33
N ALA A 338 -14.47 4.41 -30.23
CA ALA A 338 -13.03 4.37 -30.46
C ALA A 338 -12.48 5.75 -30.87
N LEU A 339 -13.18 6.46 -31.79
CA LEU A 339 -12.82 7.83 -32.17
C LEU A 339 -12.85 8.78 -30.95
N ASN A 340 -13.96 8.78 -30.20
CA ASN A 340 -14.10 9.64 -29.03
C ASN A 340 -13.02 9.35 -27.96
N ASP A 341 -12.65 8.10 -27.77
CA ASP A 341 -11.62 7.72 -26.79
C ASP A 341 -10.25 8.21 -27.21
N MET A 342 -9.90 8.10 -28.50
CA MET A 342 -8.62 8.63 -28.98
C MET A 342 -8.56 10.15 -28.95
N GLU A 343 -9.67 10.85 -29.24
CA GLU A 343 -9.74 12.30 -29.05
C GLU A 343 -9.47 12.68 -27.59
N LYS A 344 -10.05 11.95 -26.63
CA LYS A 344 -9.79 12.18 -25.19
C LYS A 344 -8.34 11.85 -24.79
N ALA A 345 -7.76 10.79 -25.32
CA ALA A 345 -6.35 10.46 -25.08
C ALA A 345 -5.42 11.58 -25.59
N ILE A 346 -5.70 12.12 -26.78
CA ILE A 346 -4.94 13.24 -27.36
C ILE A 346 -5.12 14.53 -26.53
N GLU A 347 -6.32 14.83 -26.02
CA GLU A 347 -6.55 15.98 -25.13
C GLU A 347 -5.68 15.90 -23.86
N LEU A 348 -5.52 14.69 -23.29
CA LEU A 348 -4.75 14.47 -22.07
C LEU A 348 -3.23 14.42 -22.33
N SER A 349 -2.83 13.85 -23.47
CA SER A 349 -1.42 13.69 -23.85
C SER A 349 -1.16 14.15 -25.29
N PRO A 350 -1.19 15.49 -25.55
CA PRO A 350 -1.20 16.05 -26.90
C PRO A 350 0.11 15.84 -27.69
N LYS A 351 1.19 15.43 -27.04
CA LYS A 351 2.47 15.15 -27.68
C LYS A 351 2.69 13.67 -27.99
N ASP A 352 1.85 12.77 -27.48
CA ASP A 352 1.95 11.35 -27.79
C ASP A 352 1.42 11.10 -29.21
N LEU A 353 2.31 10.61 -30.08
CA LEU A 353 1.98 10.35 -31.48
C LEU A 353 1.18 9.06 -31.66
N THR A 354 1.27 8.14 -30.72
CA THR A 354 0.56 6.86 -30.75
C THR A 354 -0.95 7.07 -30.86
N TYR A 355 -1.51 7.99 -30.05
CA TYR A 355 -2.95 8.26 -30.05
C TYR A 355 -3.44 8.89 -31.36
N ARG A 356 -2.59 9.70 -32.02
CA ARG A 356 -2.90 10.23 -33.36
C ARG A 356 -2.86 9.16 -34.42
N ALA A 357 -1.88 8.26 -34.36
CA ALA A 357 -1.81 7.11 -35.25
C ALA A 357 -3.04 6.20 -35.12
N GLU A 358 -3.43 5.87 -33.87
CA GLU A 358 -4.63 5.07 -33.62
C GLU A 358 -5.91 5.79 -34.08
N LEU A 359 -6.06 7.10 -33.81
CA LEU A 359 -7.19 7.89 -34.33
C LEU A 359 -7.27 7.84 -35.86
N ALA A 360 -6.12 7.91 -36.52
CA ALA A 360 -6.05 7.79 -37.98
C ALA A 360 -6.43 6.37 -38.44
N VAL A 361 -5.97 5.32 -37.75
CA VAL A 361 -6.34 3.93 -38.03
C VAL A 361 -7.86 3.74 -37.94
N VAL A 362 -8.50 4.28 -36.90
CA VAL A 362 -9.97 4.20 -36.78
C VAL A 362 -10.65 4.96 -37.91
N ASN A 363 -10.21 6.17 -38.25
CA ASN A 363 -10.76 6.96 -39.34
C ASN A 363 -10.62 6.24 -40.70
N ILE A 364 -9.48 5.63 -41.00
CA ILE A 364 -9.26 4.82 -42.21
C ILE A 364 -10.23 3.64 -42.25
N ARG A 365 -10.43 2.94 -41.13
CA ARG A 365 -11.35 1.79 -41.04
C ARG A 365 -12.79 2.15 -41.33
N VAL A 366 -13.22 3.35 -40.99
CA VAL A 366 -14.60 3.82 -41.26
C VAL A 366 -14.73 4.63 -42.55
N GLY A 367 -13.65 4.72 -43.35
CA GLY A 367 -13.64 5.42 -44.63
C GLY A 367 -13.51 6.94 -44.53
N ARG A 368 -13.21 7.51 -43.36
CA ARG A 368 -12.96 8.92 -43.11
C ARG A 368 -11.52 9.27 -43.45
N ASN A 369 -11.11 9.05 -44.69
CA ASN A 369 -9.71 9.13 -45.09
C ASN A 369 -9.15 10.54 -45.05
N GLU A 370 -9.97 11.57 -45.29
CA GLU A 370 -9.55 12.99 -45.25
C GLU A 370 -9.26 13.41 -43.80
N GLU A 371 -10.09 12.99 -42.85
CA GLU A 371 -9.86 13.21 -41.43
C GLU A 371 -8.61 12.49 -40.94
N ALA A 372 -8.38 11.26 -41.41
CA ALA A 372 -7.16 10.52 -41.11
C ALA A 372 -5.90 11.27 -41.59
N LEU A 373 -5.91 11.77 -42.85
CA LEU A 373 -4.80 12.55 -43.39
C LEU A 373 -4.53 13.81 -42.58
N LYS A 374 -5.57 14.51 -42.10
CA LYS A 374 -5.44 15.70 -41.25
C LYS A 374 -4.74 15.35 -39.92
N VAL A 375 -5.22 14.33 -39.23
CA VAL A 375 -4.65 13.88 -37.94
C VAL A 375 -3.19 13.46 -38.08
N LEU A 376 -2.83 12.79 -39.21
CA LEU A 376 -1.46 12.38 -39.49
C LEU A 376 -0.56 13.57 -39.84
N GLN A 377 -1.08 14.60 -40.51
CA GLN A 377 -0.35 15.86 -40.74
C GLN A 377 -0.08 16.57 -39.40
N ASP A 378 -1.04 16.58 -38.48
CA ASP A 378 -0.85 17.13 -37.14
C ASP A 378 0.23 16.33 -36.36
N ALA A 379 0.29 15.00 -36.54
CA ALA A 379 1.35 14.18 -35.97
C ALA A 379 2.75 14.54 -36.54
N LEU A 380 2.82 14.73 -37.87
CA LEU A 380 4.07 15.11 -38.54
C LEU A 380 4.50 16.56 -38.24
N ALA A 381 3.61 17.42 -37.82
CA ALA A 381 3.95 18.75 -37.32
C ALA A 381 4.67 18.69 -35.96
N ILE A 382 4.45 17.62 -35.18
CA ILE A 382 5.12 17.36 -33.91
C ILE A 382 6.46 16.67 -34.17
N ASP A 383 6.46 15.60 -34.98
CA ASP A 383 7.68 14.89 -35.40
C ASP A 383 7.61 14.57 -36.91
N SER A 384 8.35 15.33 -37.71
CA SER A 384 8.43 15.14 -39.17
C SER A 384 9.11 13.83 -39.60
N LYS A 385 9.70 13.06 -38.67
CA LYS A 385 10.31 11.75 -38.88
C LYS A 385 9.49 10.59 -38.42
N TYR A 386 8.23 10.82 -37.98
CA TYR A 386 7.36 9.74 -37.54
C TYR A 386 6.94 8.86 -38.72
N ALA A 387 7.69 7.78 -38.93
CA ALA A 387 7.60 6.89 -40.09
C ALA A 387 6.22 6.26 -40.26
N GLU A 388 5.57 5.86 -39.13
CA GLU A 388 4.23 5.26 -39.12
C GLU A 388 3.18 6.21 -39.71
N ALA A 389 3.27 7.51 -39.45
CA ALA A 389 2.35 8.48 -40.04
C ALA A 389 2.36 8.46 -41.55
N TYR A 390 3.53 8.39 -42.15
CA TYR A 390 3.65 8.27 -43.63
C TYR A 390 3.08 6.96 -44.16
N ARG A 391 3.28 5.85 -43.46
CA ARG A 391 2.67 4.55 -43.81
C ARG A 391 1.14 4.65 -43.80
N LEU A 392 0.56 5.18 -42.72
CA LEU A 392 -0.88 5.34 -42.56
C LEU A 392 -1.45 6.35 -43.59
N MET A 393 -0.73 7.44 -43.92
CA MET A 393 -1.10 8.36 -45.00
C MET A 393 -1.18 7.62 -46.34
N GLY A 394 -0.20 6.81 -46.66
CA GLY A 394 -0.21 5.99 -47.88
C GLY A 394 -1.43 5.06 -47.95
N ILE A 395 -1.81 4.43 -46.83
CA ILE A 395 -2.98 3.58 -46.80
C ILE A 395 -4.28 4.40 -47.04
N ALA A 396 -4.44 5.56 -46.39
CA ALA A 396 -5.60 6.44 -46.59
C ALA A 396 -5.67 6.94 -48.06
N GLN A 397 -4.53 7.33 -48.64
CA GLN A 397 -4.44 7.79 -50.03
C GLN A 397 -4.79 6.66 -51.01
N LEU A 398 -4.38 5.42 -50.75
CA LEU A 398 -4.78 4.27 -51.60
C LEU A 398 -6.29 4.06 -51.60
N GLN A 399 -6.94 4.14 -50.41
CA GLN A 399 -8.41 4.03 -50.32
C GLN A 399 -9.12 5.16 -51.04
N MET A 400 -8.48 6.33 -51.13
CA MET A 400 -8.97 7.48 -51.93
C MET A 400 -8.63 7.35 -53.41
N LYS A 401 -8.01 6.26 -53.86
CA LYS A 401 -7.52 6.02 -55.22
C LYS A 401 -6.44 6.99 -55.70
N LYS A 402 -5.72 7.64 -54.78
CA LYS A 402 -4.62 8.56 -55.03
C LYS A 402 -3.28 7.78 -55.04
N LYS A 403 -3.10 6.90 -56.05
CA LYS A 403 -1.99 5.94 -56.11
C LYS A 403 -0.62 6.62 -56.11
N GLN A 404 -0.44 7.72 -56.81
CA GLN A 404 0.86 8.39 -56.89
C GLN A 404 1.28 8.99 -55.55
N GLU A 405 0.34 9.63 -54.84
CA GLU A 405 0.57 10.20 -53.51
C GLU A 405 0.85 9.08 -52.47
N ALA A 406 0.11 7.97 -52.57
CA ALA A 406 0.32 6.81 -51.69
C ALA A 406 1.73 6.22 -51.86
N CYS A 407 2.21 6.05 -53.09
CA CYS A 407 3.56 5.56 -53.35
C CYS A 407 4.63 6.47 -52.72
N GLN A 408 4.47 7.80 -52.87
CA GLN A 408 5.39 8.77 -52.24
C GLN A 408 5.39 8.64 -50.71
N SER A 409 4.24 8.47 -50.10
CA SER A 409 4.10 8.30 -48.65
C SER A 409 4.75 6.98 -48.18
N PHE A 410 4.56 5.88 -48.88
CA PHE A 410 5.22 4.62 -48.54
C PHE A 410 6.71 4.65 -48.69
N VAL A 411 7.22 5.26 -49.78
CA VAL A 411 8.68 5.46 -49.99
C VAL A 411 9.25 6.25 -48.80
N LYS A 412 8.56 7.31 -48.38
CA LYS A 412 8.99 8.12 -47.25
C LYS A 412 8.99 7.33 -45.93
N ALA A 413 7.97 6.51 -45.67
CA ALA A 413 7.91 5.62 -44.51
C ALA A 413 9.13 4.64 -44.52
N LYS A 414 9.44 4.05 -45.68
CA LYS A 414 10.60 3.16 -45.86
C LYS A 414 11.92 3.85 -45.60
N GLU A 415 12.14 5.05 -46.16
CA GLU A 415 13.31 5.87 -45.89
C GLU A 415 13.52 6.16 -44.41
N LEU A 416 12.43 6.29 -43.64
CA LEU A 416 12.43 6.56 -42.20
C LEU A 416 12.48 5.28 -41.36
N GLY A 417 12.48 4.09 -41.99
CA GLY A 417 12.71 2.81 -41.34
C GLY A 417 11.45 2.14 -40.79
N ASP A 418 10.26 2.41 -41.34
CA ASP A 418 9.05 1.67 -40.94
C ASP A 418 9.17 0.20 -41.42
N PRO A 419 9.14 -0.78 -40.46
CA PRO A 419 9.31 -2.18 -40.84
C PRO A 419 8.07 -2.79 -41.52
N ASN A 420 6.92 -2.11 -41.47
CA ASN A 420 5.64 -2.64 -41.96
C ASN A 420 5.27 -2.13 -43.37
N VAL A 421 6.18 -1.49 -44.08
CA VAL A 421 5.88 -0.85 -45.36
C VAL A 421 6.24 -1.69 -46.58
N ASP A 422 7.14 -2.68 -46.45
CA ASP A 422 7.70 -3.39 -47.58
C ASP A 422 6.64 -4.13 -48.45
N GLY A 423 5.62 -4.71 -47.85
CA GLY A 423 4.51 -5.35 -48.58
C GLY A 423 3.46 -4.39 -49.17
N LEU A 424 3.67 -3.06 -49.01
CA LEU A 424 2.70 -2.03 -49.50
C LEU A 424 3.27 -1.28 -50.73
N ILE A 425 4.50 -1.47 -51.08
CA ILE A 425 5.18 -0.79 -52.20
C ILE A 425 5.13 -1.62 -53.50
N GLU A 426 4.87 -2.92 -53.41
CA GLU A 426 4.63 -3.83 -54.54
C GLU A 426 3.23 -3.66 -55.14
#